data_c824d6d1f6d2c6bd8fad7ae454167cf0
#
_entry.id   c824d6d1f6d2c6bd8fad7ae454167cf0
#
_cell.length_a   1.000
_cell.length_b   1.000
_cell.length_c   1.000
_cell.angle_alpha   90.00
_cell.angle_beta   90.00
_cell.angle_gamma   90.00
#
_symmetry.space_group_name_H-M   'P 1'
#
loop_
_entity.id
_entity.type
_entity.pdbx_description
1 polymer ?
#
loop_
_entity_poly.entity_id
_entity_poly.type
_entity_poly.pdbx_seq_one_letter_code
_entity_poly.pdbx_strand_id
1 'polypeptide(L)'
;APILSTGMTTPDPVLLQRMLRRFVDDGLRACVVEASSIGIEEHRLAGTQLRVAVFTNFTQDHLDYHGTMRAYWESKRKLFAWPGLQCAVVNVDDEHGAQLAQALAATELDVWTTSCGGAARLQARAMGYGIQGLRFEVVEADDVHVLQTRTIGAYNVSNLLGVIAAMRGLGVPLQAAVEACCALNPVPGRMECLGGIGQPLVAVDYAHTPDALAQAISALRPLATQREGRLWCVFGCGGDRDPSKRPLMGAIAAQRADQVVVTSDNPRSEKPEAIISQILLGMPKDKTVQVQVDRAVAIADVLARAADNDVILLAGKGHEAVQDVAGTKQVFSDKDHASKALLQRATQNGERLCFR
;
A
#
# COMPACT_ATOMS: atom_id res chain seq x y z
N ALA A 1 -16.92 4.78 14.18
CA ALA A 1 -17.96 3.87 13.70
C ALA A 1 -17.36 2.45 13.59
N PRO A 2 -18.13 1.39 13.83
CA PRO A 2 -17.63 0.02 13.66
C PRO A 2 -17.24 -0.25 12.22
N ILE A 3 -16.15 -0.98 12.01
CA ILE A 3 -15.70 -1.44 10.70
C ILE A 3 -16.65 -2.58 10.26
N LEU A 4 -17.29 -2.41 9.12
CA LEU A 4 -18.12 -3.45 8.51
C LEU A 4 -17.30 -4.13 7.41
N SER A 5 -17.04 -5.43 7.56
CA SER A 5 -16.42 -6.22 6.49
C SER A 5 -17.45 -6.51 5.39
N THR A 6 -17.14 -6.11 4.17
CA THR A 6 -18.00 -6.35 3.00
C THR A 6 -17.61 -7.61 2.23
N GLY A 7 -16.47 -8.22 2.58
CA GLY A 7 -15.92 -9.40 1.87
C GLY A 7 -15.36 -9.11 0.48
N MET A 8 -15.50 -7.88 -0.02
CA MET A 8 -15.05 -7.44 -1.35
C MET A 8 -14.48 -6.02 -1.26
N THR A 9 -13.50 -5.70 -2.10
CA THR A 9 -12.91 -4.35 -2.21
C THR A 9 -13.98 -3.31 -2.56
N THR A 10 -14.71 -3.53 -3.65
CA THR A 10 -15.92 -2.77 -3.98
C THR A 10 -17.13 -3.59 -3.57
N PRO A 11 -17.98 -3.11 -2.64
CA PRO A 11 -19.15 -3.83 -2.18
C PRO A 11 -20.12 -4.17 -3.34
N ASP A 12 -21.00 -5.13 -3.13
CA ASP A 12 -22.11 -5.37 -4.06
C ASP A 12 -23.01 -4.12 -4.17
N PRO A 13 -23.72 -3.95 -5.30
CA PRO A 13 -24.43 -2.69 -5.57
C PRO A 13 -25.56 -2.41 -4.56
N VAL A 14 -26.22 -3.42 -4.02
CA VAL A 14 -27.31 -3.24 -3.04
C VAL A 14 -26.74 -2.75 -1.71
N LEU A 15 -25.68 -3.39 -1.23
CA LEU A 15 -25.01 -2.98 -0.02
C LEU A 15 -24.43 -1.58 -0.14
N LEU A 16 -23.79 -1.27 -1.29
CA LEU A 16 -23.21 0.05 -1.53
C LEU A 16 -24.28 1.15 -1.47
N GLN A 17 -25.41 1.00 -2.16
CA GLN A 17 -26.50 1.99 -2.15
C GLN A 17 -27.11 2.15 -0.76
N ARG A 18 -27.27 1.06 -0.01
CA ARG A 18 -27.73 1.13 1.39
C ARG A 18 -26.75 1.88 2.30
N MET A 19 -25.44 1.64 2.12
CA MET A 19 -24.41 2.35 2.88
C MET A 19 -24.39 3.83 2.53
N LEU A 20 -24.45 4.20 1.26
CA LEU A 20 -24.51 5.58 0.80
C LEU A 20 -25.73 6.31 1.38
N ARG A 21 -26.90 5.65 1.36
CA ARG A 21 -28.12 6.23 1.99
C ARG A 21 -27.90 6.46 3.49
N ARG A 22 -27.38 5.47 4.20
CA ARG A 22 -27.06 5.60 5.61
C ARG A 22 -26.07 6.73 5.90
N PHE A 23 -25.03 6.89 5.09
CA PHE A 23 -24.04 7.96 5.25
C PHE A 23 -24.71 9.35 5.11
N VAL A 24 -25.66 9.49 4.19
CA VAL A 24 -26.45 10.73 4.07
C VAL A 24 -27.31 10.95 5.30
N ASP A 25 -27.98 9.92 5.82
CA ASP A 25 -28.81 10.00 7.02
C ASP A 25 -27.97 10.34 8.27
N ASP A 26 -26.72 9.84 8.33
CA ASP A 26 -25.75 10.15 9.38
C ASP A 26 -25.09 11.56 9.20
N GLY A 27 -25.48 12.33 8.18
CA GLY A 27 -25.01 13.70 7.91
C GLY A 27 -23.63 13.77 7.27
N LEU A 28 -23.08 12.66 6.72
CA LEU A 28 -21.79 12.66 6.02
C LEU A 28 -21.93 13.39 4.67
N ARG A 29 -20.94 14.22 4.36
CA ARG A 29 -20.94 15.10 3.17
C ARG A 29 -20.16 14.54 1.99
N ALA A 30 -19.28 13.57 2.23
CA ALA A 30 -18.45 12.92 1.22
C ALA A 30 -18.24 11.44 1.57
N CYS A 31 -18.10 10.62 0.55
CA CYS A 31 -17.73 9.21 0.64
C CYS A 31 -16.62 8.94 -0.36
N VAL A 32 -15.60 8.19 0.06
CA VAL A 32 -14.54 7.68 -0.81
C VAL A 32 -14.73 6.18 -0.94
N VAL A 33 -14.70 5.69 -2.17
CA VAL A 33 -14.88 4.27 -2.51
C VAL A 33 -13.72 3.82 -3.37
N GLU A 34 -13.18 2.64 -3.08
CA GLU A 34 -12.23 1.98 -3.98
C GLU A 34 -13.02 1.32 -5.14
N ALA A 35 -12.78 1.82 -6.36
CA ALA A 35 -13.37 1.30 -7.58
C ALA A 35 -12.45 0.23 -8.17
N SER A 36 -12.60 -1.02 -7.72
CA SER A 36 -11.84 -2.14 -8.29
C SER A 36 -12.25 -2.39 -9.75
N SER A 37 -11.30 -2.81 -10.59
CA SER A 37 -11.58 -3.13 -12.00
C SER A 37 -12.66 -4.22 -12.14
N ILE A 38 -12.64 -5.23 -11.28
CA ILE A 38 -13.66 -6.26 -11.20
C ILE A 38 -15.01 -5.64 -10.81
N GLY A 39 -15.03 -4.73 -9.82
CA GLY A 39 -16.26 -4.05 -9.40
C GLY A 39 -16.85 -3.16 -10.49
N ILE A 40 -16.02 -2.58 -11.35
CA ILE A 40 -16.46 -1.81 -12.52
C ILE A 40 -17.09 -2.75 -13.55
N GLU A 41 -16.43 -3.87 -13.90
CA GLU A 41 -16.95 -4.86 -14.86
C GLU A 41 -18.25 -5.50 -14.39
N GLU A 42 -18.35 -5.81 -13.12
CA GLU A 42 -19.54 -6.42 -12.52
C GLU A 42 -20.61 -5.40 -12.12
N HIS A 43 -20.49 -4.16 -12.58
CA HIS A 43 -21.46 -3.08 -12.34
C HIS A 43 -21.76 -2.81 -10.86
N ARG A 44 -20.81 -3.08 -9.95
CA ARG A 44 -21.02 -2.89 -8.51
C ARG A 44 -21.22 -1.43 -8.11
N LEU A 45 -20.75 -0.49 -8.94
CA LEU A 45 -20.94 0.95 -8.77
C LEU A 45 -22.20 1.48 -9.49
N ALA A 46 -23.02 0.62 -10.13
CA ALA A 46 -24.18 1.04 -10.88
C ALA A 46 -25.13 1.88 -10.02
N GLY A 47 -25.68 2.95 -10.60
CA GLY A 47 -26.56 3.89 -9.91
C GLY A 47 -25.86 4.88 -8.98
N THR A 48 -24.51 4.79 -8.82
CA THR A 48 -23.76 5.74 -8.02
C THR A 48 -23.32 6.94 -8.88
N GLN A 49 -23.53 8.15 -8.38
CA GLN A 49 -22.98 9.36 -8.98
C GLN A 49 -21.58 9.61 -8.41
N LEU A 50 -20.58 9.59 -9.28
CA LEU A 50 -19.19 9.88 -8.93
C LEU A 50 -18.85 11.30 -9.35
N ARG A 51 -18.36 12.11 -8.43
CA ARG A 51 -17.96 13.48 -8.72
C ARG A 51 -16.49 13.58 -9.12
N VAL A 52 -15.64 12.78 -8.48
CA VAL A 52 -14.19 12.73 -8.72
C VAL A 52 -13.78 11.28 -8.94
N ALA A 53 -12.98 11.03 -9.98
CA ALA A 53 -12.27 9.77 -10.19
C ALA A 53 -10.77 9.99 -10.02
N VAL A 54 -10.08 9.05 -9.36
CA VAL A 54 -8.65 9.15 -9.10
C VAL A 54 -7.93 7.94 -9.72
N PHE A 55 -6.93 8.19 -10.55
CA PHE A 55 -5.99 7.20 -11.06
C PHE A 55 -4.65 7.32 -10.36
N THR A 56 -4.22 6.25 -9.70
CA THR A 56 -2.97 6.21 -8.95
C THR A 56 -1.80 5.62 -9.74
N ASN A 57 -1.96 4.39 -10.23
CA ASN A 57 -0.98 3.67 -11.05
C ASN A 57 -1.62 2.47 -11.74
N PHE A 58 -0.87 1.86 -12.69
CA PHE A 58 -1.27 0.65 -13.37
C PHE A 58 -0.11 -0.34 -13.44
N THR A 59 -0.22 -1.42 -12.69
CA THR A 59 0.78 -2.50 -12.62
C THR A 59 0.10 -3.85 -12.80
N GLN A 60 0.88 -4.91 -13.05
CA GLN A 60 0.34 -6.24 -13.28
C GLN A 60 -0.37 -6.77 -12.03
N ASP A 61 -1.68 -6.98 -12.16
CA ASP A 61 -2.54 -7.66 -11.19
C ASP A 61 -3.82 -8.17 -11.88
N HIS A 62 -4.61 -8.99 -11.19
CA HIS A 62 -5.93 -9.45 -11.62
C HIS A 62 -6.00 -10.10 -13.01
N LEU A 63 -4.90 -10.72 -13.51
CA LEU A 63 -4.89 -11.43 -14.79
C LEU A 63 -5.69 -12.73 -14.74
N ASP A 64 -5.91 -13.27 -13.56
CA ASP A 64 -6.82 -14.39 -13.31
C ASP A 64 -8.27 -14.07 -13.70
N TYR A 65 -8.69 -12.80 -13.58
CA TYR A 65 -10.02 -12.32 -13.96
C TYR A 65 -10.03 -11.72 -15.39
N HIS A 66 -9.12 -10.80 -15.69
CA HIS A 66 -9.15 -10.04 -16.94
C HIS A 66 -8.47 -10.75 -18.12
N GLY A 67 -7.66 -11.78 -17.86
CA GLY A 67 -6.90 -12.54 -18.86
C GLY A 67 -5.72 -11.79 -19.46
N THR A 68 -5.83 -10.48 -19.72
CA THR A 68 -4.78 -9.66 -20.32
C THR A 68 -4.65 -8.29 -19.65
N MET A 69 -3.44 -7.71 -19.68
CA MET A 69 -3.20 -6.34 -19.22
C MET A 69 -4.04 -5.31 -19.98
N ARG A 70 -4.29 -5.53 -21.28
CA ARG A 70 -5.13 -4.64 -22.09
C ARG A 70 -6.59 -4.63 -21.59
N ALA A 71 -7.19 -5.80 -21.35
CA ALA A 71 -8.56 -5.87 -20.83
C ALA A 71 -8.64 -5.26 -19.42
N TYR A 72 -7.64 -5.49 -18.58
CA TYR A 72 -7.53 -4.89 -17.26
C TYR A 72 -7.48 -3.35 -17.32
N TRP A 73 -6.67 -2.80 -18.24
CA TRP A 73 -6.60 -1.36 -18.46
C TRP A 73 -7.92 -0.77 -18.96
N GLU A 74 -8.52 -1.37 -19.97
CA GLU A 74 -9.80 -0.90 -20.52
C GLU A 74 -10.91 -0.89 -19.45
N SER A 75 -10.90 -1.85 -18.54
CA SER A 75 -11.81 -1.86 -17.38
C SER A 75 -11.61 -0.62 -16.49
N LYS A 76 -10.36 -0.32 -16.11
CA LYS A 76 -10.07 0.87 -15.28
C LYS A 76 -10.45 2.18 -15.98
N ARG A 77 -10.25 2.28 -17.30
CA ARG A 77 -10.61 3.48 -18.09
C ARG A 77 -12.09 3.82 -18.04
N LYS A 78 -12.98 2.82 -17.90
CA LYS A 78 -14.43 3.06 -17.81
C LYS A 78 -14.81 4.01 -16.69
N LEU A 79 -14.03 4.05 -15.60
CA LEU A 79 -14.27 4.97 -14.49
C LEU A 79 -14.21 6.44 -14.93
N PHE A 80 -13.34 6.79 -15.89
CA PHE A 80 -13.14 8.15 -16.37
C PHE A 80 -14.13 8.58 -17.46
N ALA A 81 -14.99 7.65 -17.89
CA ALA A 81 -16.17 7.91 -18.71
C ALA A 81 -17.49 7.77 -17.93
N TRP A 82 -17.41 7.80 -16.59
CA TRP A 82 -18.57 7.59 -15.72
C TRP A 82 -19.60 8.71 -15.89
N PRO A 83 -20.90 8.38 -16.01
CA PRO A 83 -21.95 9.39 -16.18
C PRO A 83 -21.96 10.39 -15.01
N GLY A 84 -21.88 11.69 -15.33
CA GLY A 84 -21.90 12.77 -14.34
C GLY A 84 -20.58 13.03 -13.62
N LEU A 85 -19.48 12.35 -14.00
CA LEU A 85 -18.16 12.67 -13.51
C LEU A 85 -17.79 14.12 -13.87
N GLN A 86 -17.21 14.85 -12.91
CA GLN A 86 -16.85 16.26 -13.06
C GLN A 86 -15.34 16.49 -13.04
N CYS A 87 -14.61 15.66 -12.30
CA CYS A 87 -13.19 15.83 -12.07
C CYS A 87 -12.45 14.50 -12.23
N ALA A 88 -11.30 14.52 -12.87
CA ALA A 88 -10.37 13.42 -13.00
C ALA A 88 -9.02 13.80 -12.40
N VAL A 89 -8.56 13.05 -11.42
CA VAL A 89 -7.22 13.17 -10.83
C VAL A 89 -6.35 12.06 -11.42
N VAL A 90 -5.22 12.41 -12.00
CA VAL A 90 -4.39 11.48 -12.76
C VAL A 90 -2.92 11.63 -12.40
N ASN A 91 -2.31 10.57 -11.87
CA ASN A 91 -0.87 10.50 -11.68
C ASN A 91 -0.18 10.30 -13.04
N VAL A 92 0.56 11.32 -13.49
CA VAL A 92 1.25 11.30 -14.80
C VAL A 92 2.69 10.78 -14.73
N ASP A 93 3.18 10.39 -13.56
CA ASP A 93 4.42 9.64 -13.43
C ASP A 93 4.25 8.19 -13.91
N ASP A 94 3.01 7.69 -13.97
CA ASP A 94 2.63 6.43 -14.61
C ASP A 94 2.36 6.65 -16.10
N GLU A 95 2.92 5.79 -16.97
CA GLU A 95 2.78 5.92 -18.43
C GLU A 95 1.32 5.87 -18.88
N HIS A 96 0.51 4.96 -18.33
CA HIS A 96 -0.91 4.88 -18.63
C HIS A 96 -1.67 6.10 -18.10
N GLY A 97 -1.23 6.65 -16.97
CA GLY A 97 -1.74 7.90 -16.43
C GLY A 97 -1.46 9.08 -17.35
N ALA A 98 -0.24 9.20 -17.88
CA ALA A 98 0.11 10.25 -18.84
C ALA A 98 -0.75 10.16 -20.10
N GLN A 99 -0.93 8.96 -20.66
CA GLN A 99 -1.81 8.72 -21.82
C GLN A 99 -3.27 9.03 -21.50
N LEU A 100 -3.75 8.66 -20.30
CA LEU A 100 -5.10 8.97 -19.85
C LEU A 100 -5.33 10.48 -19.74
N ALA A 101 -4.41 11.20 -19.10
CA ALA A 101 -4.50 12.65 -18.95
C ALA A 101 -4.56 13.35 -20.31
N GLN A 102 -3.76 12.89 -21.27
CA GLN A 102 -3.79 13.41 -22.66
C GLN A 102 -5.15 13.15 -23.33
N ALA A 103 -5.71 11.97 -23.17
CA ALA A 103 -7.02 11.63 -23.73
C ALA A 103 -8.15 12.45 -23.09
N LEU A 104 -8.07 12.71 -21.78
CA LEU A 104 -9.07 13.48 -21.04
C LEU A 104 -9.00 14.99 -21.29
N ALA A 105 -7.87 15.52 -21.77
CA ALA A 105 -7.71 16.94 -22.09
C ALA A 105 -8.67 17.44 -23.17
N ALA A 106 -9.23 16.54 -24.00
CA ALA A 106 -10.24 16.86 -25.02
C ALA A 106 -11.69 16.75 -24.49
N THR A 107 -11.89 16.46 -23.22
CA THR A 107 -13.21 16.35 -22.58
C THR A 107 -13.55 17.58 -21.74
N GLU A 108 -14.78 17.66 -21.22
CA GLU A 108 -15.21 18.74 -20.32
C GLU A 108 -14.81 18.50 -18.85
N LEU A 109 -14.06 17.42 -18.56
CA LEU A 109 -13.64 17.11 -17.20
C LEU A 109 -12.58 18.11 -16.70
N ASP A 110 -12.70 18.53 -15.44
CA ASP A 110 -11.62 19.22 -14.74
C ASP A 110 -10.49 18.23 -14.43
N VAL A 111 -9.43 18.24 -15.26
CA VAL A 111 -8.32 17.29 -15.15
C VAL A 111 -7.24 17.84 -14.22
N TRP A 112 -6.99 17.12 -13.13
CA TRP A 112 -5.92 17.36 -12.18
C TRP A 112 -4.80 16.36 -12.37
N THR A 113 -3.75 16.76 -13.05
CA THR A 113 -2.53 15.96 -13.16
C THR A 113 -1.70 16.10 -11.90
N THR A 114 -1.12 14.99 -11.41
CA THR A 114 -0.21 14.96 -10.26
C THR A 114 1.12 14.33 -10.65
N SER A 115 2.25 14.84 -10.13
CA SER A 115 3.58 14.27 -10.39
C SER A 115 4.54 14.52 -9.22
N CYS A 116 5.40 13.54 -8.98
CA CYS A 116 6.55 13.63 -8.08
C CYS A 116 7.86 13.94 -8.84
N GLY A 117 7.90 13.77 -10.15
CA GLY A 117 9.13 13.86 -10.95
C GLY A 117 9.11 14.86 -12.10
N GLY A 118 7.92 15.33 -12.51
CA GLY A 118 7.75 16.12 -13.71
C GLY A 118 6.76 17.26 -13.58
N ALA A 119 6.45 17.89 -14.72
CA ALA A 119 5.45 18.94 -14.81
C ALA A 119 4.04 18.37 -14.66
N ALA A 120 3.26 18.94 -13.77
CA ALA A 120 1.86 18.61 -13.53
C ALA A 120 1.14 19.80 -12.90
N ARG A 121 -0.20 19.77 -12.87
CA ARG A 121 -0.98 20.84 -12.22
C ARG A 121 -0.71 20.90 -10.71
N LEU A 122 -0.50 19.73 -10.07
CA LEU A 122 -0.07 19.62 -8.68
C LEU A 122 1.20 18.78 -8.61
N GLN A 123 2.25 19.30 -7.99
CA GLN A 123 3.57 18.68 -7.96
C GLN A 123 4.08 18.50 -6.54
N ALA A 124 4.92 17.47 -6.33
CA ALA A 124 5.78 17.40 -5.15
C ALA A 124 7.20 17.83 -5.49
N ARG A 125 7.80 18.65 -4.62
CA ARG A 125 9.21 19.05 -4.70
C ARG A 125 9.92 18.88 -3.36
N ALA A 126 11.23 18.91 -3.36
CA ALA A 126 12.07 18.82 -2.15
C ALA A 126 11.68 17.65 -1.23
N MET A 127 11.43 16.49 -1.83
CA MET A 127 11.02 15.28 -1.10
C MET A 127 12.16 14.74 -0.26
N GLY A 128 11.87 14.43 1.01
CA GLY A 128 12.82 13.84 1.94
C GLY A 128 12.13 13.30 3.19
N TYR A 129 12.96 12.87 4.15
CA TYR A 129 12.48 12.42 5.45
C TYR A 129 12.85 13.47 6.52
N GLY A 130 11.85 13.90 7.29
CA GLY A 130 12.01 14.66 8.51
C GLY A 130 11.96 13.74 9.74
N ILE A 131 12.01 14.35 10.93
CA ILE A 131 11.98 13.64 12.23
C ILE A 131 10.71 12.75 12.37
N GLN A 132 9.59 13.14 11.72
CA GLN A 132 8.30 12.49 11.90
C GLN A 132 7.85 11.64 10.68
N GLY A 133 8.67 11.49 9.64
CA GLY A 133 8.33 10.77 8.42
C GLY A 133 8.59 11.60 7.16
N LEU A 134 7.76 11.44 6.12
CA LEU A 134 7.91 12.17 4.86
C LEU A 134 7.69 13.67 5.03
N ARG A 135 8.55 14.44 4.36
CA ARG A 135 8.45 15.91 4.23
C ARG A 135 8.67 16.29 2.77
N PHE A 136 7.78 17.08 2.20
CA PHE A 136 7.88 17.58 0.83
C PHE A 136 7.08 18.88 0.64
N GLU A 137 7.35 19.58 -0.45
CA GLU A 137 6.60 20.75 -0.87
C GLU A 137 5.51 20.33 -1.85
N VAL A 138 4.29 20.77 -1.61
CA VAL A 138 3.15 20.67 -2.53
C VAL A 138 3.05 21.97 -3.30
N VAL A 139 3.11 21.90 -4.63
CA VAL A 139 3.16 23.07 -5.53
C VAL A 139 1.98 23.03 -6.49
N GLU A 140 1.18 24.10 -6.49
CA GLU A 140 0.13 24.39 -7.46
C GLU A 140 0.39 25.79 -8.05
N ALA A 141 0.84 25.85 -9.31
CA ALA A 141 1.33 27.08 -9.93
C ALA A 141 2.41 27.78 -9.06
N ASP A 142 2.13 28.98 -8.55
CA ASP A 142 3.03 29.75 -7.70
C ASP A 142 2.76 29.54 -6.20
N ASP A 143 1.73 28.77 -5.85
CA ASP A 143 1.37 28.49 -4.45
C ASP A 143 2.11 27.25 -3.94
N VAL A 144 2.83 27.38 -2.81
CA VAL A 144 3.72 26.34 -2.27
C VAL A 144 3.44 26.15 -0.79
N HIS A 145 3.11 24.91 -0.41
CA HIS A 145 2.90 24.52 0.99
C HIS A 145 3.75 23.32 1.36
N VAL A 146 4.35 23.35 2.56
CA VAL A 146 5.09 22.20 3.10
C VAL A 146 4.13 21.22 3.74
N LEU A 147 4.20 19.96 3.27
CA LEU A 147 3.52 18.84 3.88
C LEU A 147 4.52 18.00 4.68
N GLN A 148 4.19 17.72 5.94
CA GLN A 148 4.92 16.78 6.78
C GLN A 148 3.94 15.77 7.36
N THR A 149 4.25 14.48 7.22
CA THR A 149 3.36 13.39 7.62
C THR A 149 4.15 12.25 8.27
N ARG A 150 3.44 11.41 9.04
CA ARG A 150 4.00 10.22 9.68
C ARG A 150 4.11 9.02 8.74
N THR A 151 3.68 9.15 7.48
CA THR A 151 3.78 8.07 6.50
C THR A 151 5.22 7.88 6.01
N ILE A 152 5.52 6.70 5.52
CA ILE A 152 6.82 6.32 4.94
C ILE A 152 6.62 5.85 3.52
N GLY A 153 7.63 6.05 2.67
CA GLY A 153 7.64 5.59 1.28
C GLY A 153 7.29 6.69 0.27
N ALA A 154 8.15 6.85 -0.74
CA ALA A 154 7.99 7.86 -1.78
C ALA A 154 6.65 7.73 -2.53
N TYR A 155 6.11 6.51 -2.70
CA TYR A 155 4.79 6.29 -3.29
C TYR A 155 3.65 6.96 -2.49
N ASN A 156 3.82 7.17 -1.17
CA ASN A 156 2.83 7.91 -0.38
C ASN A 156 2.83 9.41 -0.70
N VAL A 157 3.91 9.96 -1.25
CA VAL A 157 3.90 11.33 -1.78
C VAL A 157 2.91 11.41 -2.95
N SER A 158 2.99 10.48 -3.92
CA SER A 158 2.04 10.40 -5.04
C SER A 158 0.60 10.18 -4.57
N ASN A 159 0.39 9.29 -3.59
CA ASN A 159 -0.95 9.07 -3.02
C ASN A 159 -1.51 10.34 -2.37
N LEU A 160 -0.69 11.07 -1.58
CA LEU A 160 -1.10 12.32 -0.93
C LEU A 160 -1.38 13.43 -1.94
N LEU A 161 -0.59 13.54 -3.02
CA LEU A 161 -0.90 14.46 -4.12
C LEU A 161 -2.26 14.12 -4.74
N GLY A 162 -2.57 12.83 -4.95
CA GLY A 162 -3.86 12.38 -5.44
C GLY A 162 -5.02 12.76 -4.52
N VAL A 163 -4.83 12.65 -3.19
CA VAL A 163 -5.82 13.07 -2.19
C VAL A 163 -6.02 14.59 -2.23
N ILE A 164 -4.92 15.36 -2.23
CA ILE A 164 -4.98 16.83 -2.29
C ILE A 164 -5.67 17.28 -3.59
N ALA A 165 -5.29 16.71 -4.74
CA ALA A 165 -5.92 17.03 -6.02
C ALA A 165 -7.42 16.71 -6.03
N ALA A 166 -7.84 15.60 -5.42
CA ALA A 166 -9.26 15.26 -5.27
C ALA A 166 -10.00 16.30 -4.40
N MET A 167 -9.40 16.74 -3.29
CA MET A 167 -9.95 17.81 -2.45
C MET A 167 -10.02 19.14 -3.22
N ARG A 168 -8.99 19.48 -4.00
CA ARG A 168 -8.98 20.67 -4.88
C ARG A 168 -10.10 20.61 -5.92
N GLY A 169 -10.29 19.47 -6.58
CA GLY A 169 -11.41 19.24 -7.52
C GLY A 169 -12.79 19.34 -6.88
N LEU A 170 -12.88 19.18 -5.54
CA LEU A 170 -14.09 19.43 -4.75
C LEU A 170 -14.20 20.87 -4.23
N GLY A 171 -13.26 21.76 -4.57
CA GLY A 171 -13.26 23.18 -4.19
C GLY A 171 -12.62 23.48 -2.84
N VAL A 172 -11.91 22.55 -2.21
CA VAL A 172 -11.16 22.78 -0.97
C VAL A 172 -9.90 23.60 -1.27
N PRO A 173 -9.61 24.72 -0.55
CA PRO A 173 -8.38 25.49 -0.73
C PRO A 173 -7.11 24.63 -0.53
N LEU A 174 -6.01 24.93 -1.27
CA LEU A 174 -4.78 24.14 -1.22
C LEU A 174 -4.23 24.02 0.21
N GLN A 175 -4.12 25.15 0.91
CA GLN A 175 -3.63 25.18 2.29
C GLN A 175 -4.43 24.23 3.20
N ALA A 176 -5.77 24.28 3.15
CA ALA A 176 -6.63 23.44 3.97
C ALA A 176 -6.50 21.94 3.62
N ALA A 177 -6.31 21.61 2.33
CA ALA A 177 -6.07 20.26 1.87
C ALA A 177 -4.73 19.72 2.38
N VAL A 178 -3.67 20.53 2.34
CA VAL A 178 -2.34 20.17 2.86
C VAL A 178 -2.38 20.00 4.38
N GLU A 179 -2.98 20.93 5.11
CA GLU A 179 -3.14 20.84 6.58
C GLU A 179 -3.89 19.57 7.00
N ALA A 180 -4.97 19.22 6.29
CA ALA A 180 -5.69 17.98 6.53
C ALA A 180 -4.82 16.74 6.31
N CYS A 181 -3.97 16.75 5.27
CA CYS A 181 -3.05 15.64 4.99
C CYS A 181 -1.91 15.53 6.04
N CYS A 182 -1.47 16.65 6.62
CA CYS A 182 -0.49 16.62 7.74
C CYS A 182 -1.05 15.92 8.99
N ALA A 183 -2.36 15.98 9.20
CA ALA A 183 -3.03 15.37 10.35
C ALA A 183 -3.35 13.87 10.17
N LEU A 184 -3.07 13.29 9.00
CA LEU A 184 -3.38 11.90 8.72
C LEU A 184 -2.50 10.95 9.53
N ASN A 185 -3.11 9.92 10.10
CA ASN A 185 -2.40 8.78 10.66
C ASN A 185 -2.11 7.75 9.54
N PRO A 186 -1.01 7.00 9.64
CA PRO A 186 -0.76 5.88 8.74
C PRO A 186 -1.95 4.90 8.71
N VAL A 187 -2.26 4.41 7.52
CA VAL A 187 -3.30 3.38 7.38
C VAL A 187 -2.77 2.07 7.98
N PRO A 188 -3.53 1.36 8.83
CA PRO A 188 -3.09 0.09 9.39
C PRO A 188 -2.62 -0.88 8.30
N GLY A 189 -1.45 -1.49 8.51
CA GLY A 189 -0.85 -2.44 7.56
C GLY A 189 -0.38 -1.84 6.22
N ARG A 190 -0.24 -0.51 6.13
CA ARG A 190 0.35 0.20 5.00
C ARG A 190 1.57 0.98 5.49
N MET A 191 2.76 0.36 5.42
CA MET A 191 3.99 0.88 6.03
C MET A 191 3.78 1.30 7.51
N GLU A 192 3.00 0.53 8.23
CA GLU A 192 2.75 0.76 9.65
C GLU A 192 4.00 0.42 10.44
N CYS A 193 4.58 1.41 11.13
CA CYS A 193 5.84 1.26 11.83
C CYS A 193 5.69 0.97 13.32
N LEU A 194 6.53 0.07 13.81
CA LEU A 194 6.68 -0.34 15.19
C LEU A 194 8.16 -0.28 15.58
N GLY A 195 8.46 -0.17 16.87
CA GLY A 195 9.84 -0.05 17.36
C GLY A 195 10.40 1.36 17.14
N GLY A 196 11.72 1.48 16.98
CA GLY A 196 12.37 2.77 16.72
C GLY A 196 13.65 2.99 17.50
N ILE A 197 13.68 3.95 18.44
CA ILE A 197 14.88 4.28 19.20
C ILE A 197 15.25 3.13 20.16
N GLY A 198 16.50 2.63 20.07
CA GLY A 198 16.98 1.50 20.88
C GLY A 198 16.39 0.13 20.47
N GLN A 199 15.66 0.07 19.37
CA GLN A 199 15.05 -1.17 18.85
C GLN A 199 15.07 -1.17 17.32
N PRO A 200 15.02 -2.32 16.63
CA PRO A 200 14.82 -2.36 15.20
C PRO A 200 13.51 -1.67 14.82
N LEU A 201 13.51 -1.02 13.67
CA LEU A 201 12.31 -0.47 13.07
C LEU A 201 11.61 -1.57 12.27
N VAL A 202 10.36 -1.86 12.61
CA VAL A 202 9.55 -2.85 11.88
C VAL A 202 8.48 -2.12 11.10
N ALA A 203 8.40 -2.38 9.80
CA ALA A 203 7.34 -1.87 8.92
C ALA A 203 6.44 -3.03 8.48
N VAL A 204 5.14 -2.94 8.76
CA VAL A 204 4.12 -3.89 8.32
C VAL A 204 3.44 -3.35 7.08
N ASP A 205 3.47 -4.10 5.97
CA ASP A 205 2.92 -3.67 4.69
C ASP A 205 2.14 -4.77 3.96
N TYR A 206 1.15 -4.36 3.17
CA TYR A 206 0.31 -5.25 2.37
C TYR A 206 0.93 -5.61 1.01
N ALA A 207 2.20 -5.29 0.76
CA ALA A 207 2.90 -5.57 -0.50
C ALA A 207 2.89 -7.07 -0.83
N HIS A 208 2.05 -7.49 -1.77
CA HIS A 208 1.81 -8.87 -2.17
C HIS A 208 1.96 -9.09 -3.69
N THR A 209 2.48 -8.09 -4.40
CA THR A 209 2.83 -8.15 -5.83
C THR A 209 4.31 -7.80 -6.01
N PRO A 210 4.94 -8.18 -7.14
CA PRO A 210 6.34 -7.87 -7.41
C PRO A 210 6.65 -6.36 -7.30
N ASP A 211 5.84 -5.52 -7.94
CA ASP A 211 6.04 -4.08 -7.92
C ASP A 211 5.85 -3.51 -6.51
N ALA A 212 4.76 -3.86 -5.81
CA ALA A 212 4.52 -3.40 -4.45
C ALA A 212 5.66 -3.79 -3.50
N LEU A 213 6.21 -5.02 -3.62
CA LEU A 213 7.35 -5.45 -2.81
C LEU A 213 8.61 -4.63 -3.13
N ALA A 214 8.86 -4.36 -4.42
CA ALA A 214 9.97 -3.51 -4.85
C ALA A 214 9.86 -2.10 -4.28
N GLN A 215 8.67 -1.51 -4.33
CA GLN A 215 8.38 -0.18 -3.78
C GLN A 215 8.54 -0.16 -2.26
N ALA A 216 8.01 -1.16 -1.55
CA ALA A 216 8.11 -1.26 -0.10
C ALA A 216 9.57 -1.36 0.37
N ILE A 217 10.38 -2.21 -0.26
CA ILE A 217 11.81 -2.33 0.05
C ILE A 217 12.55 -1.02 -0.26
N SER A 218 12.27 -0.41 -1.41
CA SER A 218 12.90 0.86 -1.82
C SER A 218 12.54 2.01 -0.87
N ALA A 219 11.32 2.03 -0.34
CA ALA A 219 10.86 3.03 0.61
C ALA A 219 11.61 2.95 1.96
N LEU A 220 12.02 1.75 2.38
CA LEU A 220 12.70 1.52 3.64
C LEU A 220 14.23 1.60 3.54
N ARG A 221 14.80 1.49 2.34
CA ARG A 221 16.25 1.54 2.13
C ARG A 221 16.92 2.81 2.67
N PRO A 222 16.38 4.03 2.43
CA PRO A 222 16.95 5.25 3.00
C PRO A 222 16.98 5.24 4.54
N LEU A 223 15.95 4.67 5.17
CA LEU A 223 15.87 4.56 6.63
C LEU A 223 16.91 3.58 7.18
N ALA A 224 17.10 2.44 6.52
CA ALA A 224 18.14 1.48 6.89
C ALA A 224 19.54 2.11 6.76
N THR A 225 19.79 2.85 5.68
CA THR A 225 21.05 3.59 5.48
C THR A 225 21.26 4.66 6.55
N GLN A 226 20.25 5.48 6.85
CA GLN A 226 20.33 6.53 7.87
C GLN A 226 20.59 5.97 9.29
N ARG A 227 20.06 4.76 9.55
CA ARG A 227 20.25 4.04 10.82
C ARG A 227 21.56 3.24 10.87
N GLU A 228 22.32 3.20 9.77
CA GLU A 228 23.51 2.36 9.61
C GLU A 228 23.21 0.86 9.88
N GLY A 229 21.99 0.43 9.56
CA GLY A 229 21.46 -0.91 9.77
C GLY A 229 21.23 -1.67 8.47
N ARG A 230 20.88 -2.96 8.61
CA ARG A 230 20.50 -3.83 7.50
C ARG A 230 19.00 -3.74 7.24
N LEU A 231 18.61 -3.93 5.99
CA LEU A 231 17.22 -4.06 5.60
C LEU A 231 16.85 -5.54 5.44
N TRP A 232 15.95 -6.00 6.31
CA TRP A 232 15.38 -7.34 6.27
C TRP A 232 14.07 -7.33 5.51
N CYS A 233 13.81 -8.37 4.72
CA CYS A 233 12.53 -8.60 4.07
C CYS A 233 11.97 -9.97 4.47
N VAL A 234 10.86 -9.97 5.19
CA VAL A 234 10.11 -11.17 5.61
C VAL A 234 8.82 -11.20 4.81
N PHE A 235 8.64 -12.21 3.96
CA PHE A 235 7.46 -12.29 3.09
C PHE A 235 7.12 -13.72 2.70
N GLY A 236 5.90 -13.89 2.24
CA GLY A 236 5.38 -15.08 1.59
C GLY A 236 4.46 -14.71 0.44
N CYS A 237 3.88 -15.72 -0.22
CA CYS A 237 2.88 -15.53 -1.24
C CYS A 237 1.60 -16.31 -0.90
N GLY A 238 0.45 -15.78 -1.32
CA GLY A 238 -0.83 -16.46 -1.18
C GLY A 238 -0.95 -17.69 -2.08
N GLY A 239 -1.60 -18.74 -1.58
CA GLY A 239 -2.09 -19.87 -2.36
C GLY A 239 -3.39 -19.52 -3.10
N ASP A 240 -3.77 -20.34 -4.09
CA ASP A 240 -4.95 -20.15 -4.94
C ASP A 240 -4.98 -18.75 -5.58
N ARG A 241 -3.79 -18.28 -6.00
CA ARG A 241 -3.55 -17.01 -6.68
C ARG A 241 -2.53 -17.23 -7.79
N ASP A 242 -2.32 -16.19 -8.63
CA ASP A 242 -1.33 -16.22 -9.71
C ASP A 242 0.06 -16.69 -9.20
N PRO A 243 0.52 -17.89 -9.60
CA PRO A 243 1.82 -18.41 -9.18
C PRO A 243 2.99 -17.75 -9.90
N SER A 244 2.77 -17.09 -11.04
CA SER A 244 3.84 -16.50 -11.87
C SER A 244 4.59 -15.39 -11.15
N LYS A 245 3.92 -14.70 -10.18
CA LYS A 245 4.54 -13.64 -9.37
C LYS A 245 5.50 -14.17 -8.30
N ARG A 246 5.42 -15.45 -7.89
CA ARG A 246 6.21 -16.02 -6.79
C ARG A 246 7.71 -15.90 -7.03
N PRO A 247 8.26 -16.40 -8.17
CA PRO A 247 9.70 -16.26 -8.44
C PRO A 247 10.12 -14.80 -8.65
N LEU A 248 9.25 -13.94 -9.20
CA LEU A 248 9.54 -12.53 -9.39
C LEU A 248 9.72 -11.82 -8.03
N MET A 249 8.85 -12.11 -7.07
CA MET A 249 8.97 -11.56 -5.70
C MET A 249 10.24 -12.08 -5.02
N GLY A 250 10.59 -13.35 -5.21
CA GLY A 250 11.85 -13.92 -4.74
C GLY A 250 13.07 -13.17 -5.27
N ALA A 251 13.15 -12.95 -6.58
CA ALA A 251 14.22 -12.20 -7.22
C ALA A 251 14.34 -10.77 -6.68
N ILE A 252 13.23 -10.05 -6.55
CA ILE A 252 13.19 -8.68 -6.05
C ILE A 252 13.69 -8.61 -4.60
N ALA A 253 13.22 -9.49 -3.73
CA ALA A 253 13.66 -9.53 -2.34
C ALA A 253 15.16 -9.82 -2.24
N ALA A 254 15.65 -10.81 -2.99
CA ALA A 254 17.07 -11.17 -3.01
C ALA A 254 17.98 -10.06 -3.53
N GLN A 255 17.51 -9.29 -4.51
CA GLN A 255 18.28 -8.19 -5.11
C GLN A 255 18.31 -6.94 -4.24
N ARG A 256 17.22 -6.63 -3.53
CA ARG A 256 17.01 -5.30 -2.91
C ARG A 256 17.12 -5.30 -1.39
N ALA A 257 16.98 -6.44 -0.72
CA ALA A 257 17.14 -6.55 0.73
C ALA A 257 18.49 -7.15 1.11
N ASP A 258 19.05 -6.78 2.27
CA ASP A 258 20.30 -7.33 2.78
C ASP A 258 20.09 -8.73 3.35
N GLN A 259 18.94 -8.95 4.02
CA GLN A 259 18.54 -10.23 4.59
C GLN A 259 17.14 -10.59 4.10
N VAL A 260 16.93 -11.84 3.74
CA VAL A 260 15.65 -12.33 3.24
C VAL A 260 15.19 -13.54 4.05
N VAL A 261 13.95 -13.50 4.49
CA VAL A 261 13.27 -14.63 5.14
C VAL A 261 11.99 -14.92 4.36
N VAL A 262 11.91 -16.13 3.81
CA VAL A 262 10.70 -16.61 3.11
C VAL A 262 9.87 -17.44 4.06
N THR A 263 8.59 -17.08 4.17
CA THR A 263 7.65 -17.72 5.10
C THR A 263 6.30 -17.97 4.44
N SER A 264 5.32 -18.53 5.16
CA SER A 264 3.96 -18.62 4.66
C SER A 264 3.24 -17.27 4.74
N ASP A 265 2.28 -17.06 3.83
CA ASP A 265 1.26 -16.01 3.88
C ASP A 265 -0.09 -16.66 4.20
N ASN A 266 -1.06 -16.63 3.29
CA ASN A 266 -2.28 -17.41 3.32
C ASN A 266 -2.16 -18.59 2.33
N PRO A 267 -1.66 -19.75 2.71
CA PRO A 267 -1.48 -20.86 1.76
C PRO A 267 -2.79 -21.41 1.20
N ARG A 268 -3.92 -21.18 1.86
CA ARG A 268 -5.26 -21.66 1.47
C ARG A 268 -5.25 -23.17 1.21
N SER A 269 -5.59 -23.62 -0.01
CA SER A 269 -5.61 -25.06 -0.35
C SER A 269 -4.23 -25.61 -0.70
N GLU A 270 -3.23 -24.76 -0.98
CA GLU A 270 -1.89 -25.18 -1.35
C GLU A 270 -1.01 -25.51 -0.13
N LYS A 271 -0.01 -26.39 -0.31
CA LYS A 271 1.00 -26.65 0.72
C LYS A 271 1.95 -25.45 0.83
N PRO A 272 2.20 -24.91 2.04
CA PRO A 272 3.11 -23.76 2.21
C PRO A 272 4.48 -23.99 1.63
N GLU A 273 5.04 -25.20 1.76
CA GLU A 273 6.36 -25.58 1.27
C GLU A 273 6.44 -25.51 -0.26
N ALA A 274 5.34 -25.85 -0.97
CA ALA A 274 5.27 -25.75 -2.42
C ALA A 274 5.31 -24.30 -2.89
N ILE A 275 4.62 -23.41 -2.22
CA ILE A 275 4.64 -21.96 -2.48
C ILE A 275 6.04 -21.40 -2.24
N ILE A 276 6.64 -21.73 -1.10
CA ILE A 276 8.01 -21.32 -0.73
C ILE A 276 9.02 -21.80 -1.79
N SER A 277 8.92 -23.05 -2.22
CA SER A 277 9.80 -23.59 -3.25
C SER A 277 9.72 -22.80 -4.56
N GLN A 278 8.53 -22.35 -4.96
CA GLN A 278 8.36 -21.51 -6.16
C GLN A 278 8.92 -20.10 -5.97
N ILE A 279 8.84 -19.51 -4.78
CA ILE A 279 9.49 -18.23 -4.47
C ILE A 279 11.02 -18.38 -4.63
N LEU A 280 11.59 -19.45 -4.09
CA LEU A 280 13.03 -19.71 -4.13
C LEU A 280 13.58 -19.91 -5.54
N LEU A 281 12.78 -20.36 -6.52
CA LEU A 281 13.18 -20.46 -7.92
C LEU A 281 13.66 -19.13 -8.53
N GLY A 282 13.17 -18.01 -8.03
CA GLY A 282 13.60 -16.68 -8.49
C GLY A 282 14.85 -16.14 -7.80
N MET A 283 15.38 -16.82 -6.81
CA MET A 283 16.51 -16.32 -6.03
C MET A 283 17.86 -16.85 -6.57
N PRO A 284 18.91 -16.01 -6.58
CA PRO A 284 20.26 -16.47 -6.91
C PRO A 284 20.73 -17.54 -5.93
N LYS A 285 21.44 -18.57 -6.44
CA LYS A 285 21.90 -19.71 -5.63
C LYS A 285 22.94 -19.35 -4.58
N ASP A 286 23.66 -18.27 -4.78
CA ASP A 286 24.68 -17.73 -3.88
C ASP A 286 24.10 -16.80 -2.80
N LYS A 287 22.82 -16.41 -2.91
CA LYS A 287 22.17 -15.60 -1.90
C LYS A 287 21.73 -16.46 -0.71
N THR A 288 22.21 -16.13 0.47
CA THR A 288 21.74 -16.75 1.71
C THR A 288 20.30 -16.31 1.98
N VAL A 289 19.38 -17.26 1.90
CA VAL A 289 17.95 -17.07 2.18
C VAL A 289 17.56 -17.96 3.34
N GLN A 290 16.83 -17.42 4.27
CA GLN A 290 16.28 -18.19 5.38
C GLN A 290 14.85 -18.59 5.04
N VAL A 291 14.48 -19.81 5.40
CA VAL A 291 13.14 -20.35 5.22
C VAL A 291 12.60 -20.76 6.57
N GLN A 292 11.46 -20.20 6.93
CA GLN A 292 10.68 -20.58 8.10
C GLN A 292 9.21 -20.62 7.73
N VAL A 293 8.63 -21.81 7.69
CA VAL A 293 7.24 -22.01 7.24
C VAL A 293 6.25 -21.30 8.17
N ASP A 294 6.43 -21.44 9.48
CA ASP A 294 5.60 -20.74 10.46
C ASP A 294 5.95 -19.25 10.51
N ARG A 295 4.98 -18.41 10.12
CA ARG A 295 5.17 -16.97 10.04
C ARG A 295 5.37 -16.32 11.41
N ALA A 296 4.70 -16.81 12.45
CA ALA A 296 4.89 -16.27 13.80
C ALA A 296 6.32 -16.53 14.30
N VAL A 297 6.83 -17.74 14.06
CA VAL A 297 8.22 -18.11 14.38
C VAL A 297 9.19 -17.28 13.54
N ALA A 298 8.93 -17.11 12.23
CA ALA A 298 9.77 -16.29 11.35
C ALA A 298 9.90 -14.85 11.87
N ILE A 299 8.80 -14.22 12.28
CA ILE A 299 8.80 -12.85 12.83
C ILE A 299 9.59 -12.80 14.14
N ALA A 300 9.35 -13.75 15.06
CA ALA A 300 10.05 -13.79 16.35
C ALA A 300 11.57 -13.99 16.15
N ASP A 301 11.99 -14.92 15.29
CA ASP A 301 13.38 -15.21 14.99
C ASP A 301 14.12 -14.02 14.38
N VAL A 302 13.48 -13.31 13.45
CA VAL A 302 14.06 -12.11 12.83
C VAL A 302 14.26 -11.04 13.89
N LEU A 303 13.25 -10.77 14.70
CA LEU A 303 13.32 -9.74 15.75
C LEU A 303 14.32 -10.08 16.87
N ALA A 304 14.54 -11.35 17.16
CA ALA A 304 15.55 -11.77 18.10
C ALA A 304 16.98 -11.55 17.58
N ARG A 305 17.21 -11.64 16.27
CA ARG A 305 18.54 -11.55 15.63
C ARG A 305 18.89 -10.21 15.03
N ALA A 306 17.89 -9.40 14.69
CA ALA A 306 18.12 -8.07 14.12
C ALA A 306 18.86 -7.16 15.11
N ALA A 307 19.76 -6.33 14.63
CA ALA A 307 20.38 -5.29 15.43
C ALA A 307 19.39 -4.15 15.72
N ASP A 308 19.65 -3.32 16.74
CA ASP A 308 18.74 -2.22 17.12
C ASP A 308 18.62 -1.14 16.04
N ASN A 309 19.61 -1.04 15.18
CA ASN A 309 19.63 -0.14 14.03
C ASN A 309 19.05 -0.74 12.74
N ASP A 310 18.71 -2.04 12.72
CA ASP A 310 18.12 -2.68 11.54
C ASP A 310 16.70 -2.20 11.25
N VAL A 311 16.30 -2.35 9.98
CA VAL A 311 14.94 -2.10 9.49
C VAL A 311 14.38 -3.41 8.94
N ILE A 312 13.16 -3.76 9.36
CA ILE A 312 12.51 -5.03 9.02
C ILE A 312 11.20 -4.72 8.28
N LEU A 313 11.06 -5.25 7.07
CA LEU A 313 9.80 -5.24 6.33
C LEU A 313 9.08 -6.59 6.56
N LEU A 314 7.87 -6.55 7.10
CA LEU A 314 6.92 -7.66 7.12
C LEU A 314 5.92 -7.42 5.99
N ALA A 315 6.07 -8.15 4.86
CA ALA A 315 5.28 -7.91 3.65
C ALA A 315 4.25 -9.04 3.40
N GLY A 316 3.14 -8.66 2.77
CA GLY A 316 2.10 -9.55 2.27
C GLY A 316 0.76 -9.38 2.99
N LYS A 317 0.71 -9.52 4.29
CA LYS A 317 -0.53 -9.54 5.07
C LYS A 317 -1.06 -8.16 5.48
N GLY A 318 -0.17 -7.19 5.70
CA GLY A 318 -0.58 -5.86 6.14
C GLY A 318 -1.51 -5.89 7.36
N HIS A 319 -2.75 -5.41 7.21
CA HIS A 319 -3.76 -5.34 8.27
C HIS A 319 -4.59 -6.62 8.44
N GLU A 320 -4.31 -7.68 7.70
CA GLU A 320 -5.06 -8.93 7.84
C GLU A 320 -4.94 -9.50 9.26
N ALA A 321 -6.08 -9.79 9.86
CA ALA A 321 -6.19 -10.33 11.22
C ALA A 321 -6.33 -11.87 11.27
N VAL A 322 -6.19 -12.53 10.12
CA VAL A 322 -6.32 -13.99 10.00
C VAL A 322 -5.29 -14.57 9.02
N GLN A 323 -4.93 -15.83 9.24
CA GLN A 323 -4.19 -16.66 8.29
C GLN A 323 -5.07 -17.82 7.86
N ASP A 324 -5.22 -18.04 6.55
CA ASP A 324 -6.01 -19.13 5.99
C ASP A 324 -5.08 -20.29 5.61
N VAL A 325 -5.20 -21.38 6.34
CA VAL A 325 -4.43 -22.62 6.15
C VAL A 325 -5.41 -23.77 5.91
N ALA A 326 -5.38 -24.37 4.76
CA ALA A 326 -6.26 -25.51 4.39
C ALA A 326 -7.75 -25.19 4.62
N GLY A 327 -8.20 -23.96 4.31
CA GLY A 327 -9.58 -23.51 4.51
C GLY A 327 -9.94 -23.14 5.95
N THR A 328 -9.00 -23.29 6.89
CA THR A 328 -9.20 -22.90 8.30
C THR A 328 -8.59 -21.52 8.53
N LYS A 329 -9.42 -20.54 8.90
CA LYS A 329 -8.99 -19.21 9.28
C LYS A 329 -8.57 -19.17 10.74
N GLN A 330 -7.28 -18.97 10.98
CA GLN A 330 -6.70 -18.81 12.32
C GLN A 330 -6.46 -17.33 12.59
N VAL A 331 -6.65 -16.87 13.82
CA VAL A 331 -6.33 -15.49 14.23
C VAL A 331 -4.82 -15.30 14.10
N PHE A 332 -4.43 -14.29 13.31
CA PHE A 332 -3.03 -13.97 13.04
C PHE A 332 -2.89 -12.51 12.61
N SER A 333 -1.95 -11.79 13.18
CA SER A 333 -1.63 -10.41 12.82
C SER A 333 -0.12 -10.20 12.86
N ASP A 334 0.47 -9.75 11.74
CA ASP A 334 1.91 -9.41 11.69
C ASP A 334 2.26 -8.37 12.75
N LYS A 335 1.42 -7.36 12.91
CA LYS A 335 1.58 -6.28 13.89
C LYS A 335 1.64 -6.83 15.32
N ASP A 336 0.71 -7.71 15.68
CA ASP A 336 0.63 -8.23 17.07
C ASP A 336 1.82 -9.13 17.38
N HIS A 337 2.23 -9.98 16.43
CA HIS A 337 3.42 -10.81 16.57
C HIS A 337 4.70 -9.98 16.68
N ALA A 338 4.85 -8.95 15.85
CA ALA A 338 5.98 -8.03 15.91
C ALA A 338 6.01 -7.23 17.23
N SER A 339 4.87 -6.70 17.66
CA SER A 339 4.76 -5.96 18.94
C SER A 339 5.15 -6.84 20.12
N LYS A 340 4.66 -8.08 20.16
CA LYS A 340 5.01 -9.06 21.21
C LYS A 340 6.50 -9.36 21.22
N ALA A 341 7.10 -9.58 20.05
CA ALA A 341 8.54 -9.88 19.95
C ALA A 341 9.41 -8.69 20.35
N LEU A 342 9.03 -7.46 19.98
CA LEU A 342 9.71 -6.23 20.43
C LEU A 342 9.63 -6.04 21.95
N LEU A 343 8.49 -6.34 22.57
CA LEU A 343 8.32 -6.31 24.03
C LEU A 343 9.21 -7.34 24.72
N GLN A 344 9.26 -8.57 24.21
CA GLN A 344 10.13 -9.63 24.75
C GLN A 344 11.61 -9.25 24.70
N ARG A 345 12.05 -8.64 23.55
CA ARG A 345 13.41 -8.14 23.39
C ARG A 345 13.74 -7.05 24.42
N ALA A 346 12.85 -6.07 24.61
CA ALA A 346 13.05 -4.99 25.59
C ALA A 346 13.18 -5.54 27.03
N THR A 347 12.39 -6.54 27.36
CA THR A 347 12.46 -7.18 28.69
C THR A 347 13.79 -7.92 28.90
N GLN A 348 14.30 -8.58 27.85
CA GLN A 348 15.59 -9.28 27.89
C GLN A 348 16.77 -8.29 27.98
N ASN A 349 16.67 -7.12 27.36
CA ASN A 349 17.70 -6.09 27.40
C ASN A 349 17.62 -5.20 28.66
N GLY A 350 16.68 -5.44 29.58
CA GLY A 350 16.53 -4.70 30.84
C GLY A 350 15.95 -3.29 30.68
N GLU A 351 15.43 -2.96 29.51
CA GLU A 351 14.81 -1.66 29.21
C GLU A 351 13.36 -1.63 29.70
N ARG A 352 13.04 -0.71 30.62
CA ARG A 352 11.65 -0.36 30.92
C ARG A 352 11.10 0.51 29.79
N LEU A 353 10.24 -0.04 28.94
CA LEU A 353 9.48 0.73 27.96
C LEU A 353 8.57 1.73 28.68
N CYS A 354 8.89 3.02 28.59
CA CYS A 354 7.94 4.08 28.88
C CYS A 354 6.95 4.15 27.72
N PHE A 355 5.77 3.56 27.90
CA PHE A 355 4.62 3.83 27.01
C PHE A 355 4.15 5.28 27.25
N ARG A 356 4.30 6.11 26.24
CA ARG A 356 3.61 7.38 26.10
C ARG A 356 2.76 7.38 24.84
#